data_1bdf71cee1d208136baa00a4754db92c
#
_entry.id   1bdf71cee1d208136baa00a4754db92c
#
_cell.length_a   1.000
_cell.length_b   1.000
_cell.length_c   1.000
_cell.angle_alpha   90.00
_cell.angle_beta   90.00
_cell.angle_gamma   90.00
#
_symmetry.space_group_name_H-M   'P 1'
#
loop_
_entity.id
_entity.type
_entity.pdbx_description
1 polymer ?
#
loop_
_entity_poly.entity_id
_entity_poly.type
_entity_poly.pdbx_seq_one_letter_code
_entity_poly.pdbx_strand_id
1 'polypeptide(L)'
;MRFIKTSGFATALFASLALAHGDHDPTKGHLKPPPFAILQLDLVRDASAKYLDVDEAVKAGYVDIGLFVPHMGWHYMKESLVDAKFEPTKPELLVYADDPCGGKRHLVAVEYVVPFSESRRAPEGFFGKADEWDHNADFELWTLHAWLYEYNPDGVFAAFNPRVP
;
A
#
# COMPACT_ATOMS: atom_id res chain seq x y z
N MET A 1 -0.85 23.63 31.19
CA MET A 1 -0.83 24.29 29.88
C MET A 1 -0.56 23.20 28.86
N ARG A 2 -1.61 22.66 28.20
CA ARG A 2 -1.50 21.54 27.25
C ARG A 2 -1.29 22.13 25.87
N PHE A 3 -0.15 21.83 25.24
CA PHE A 3 0.09 22.14 23.84
C PHE A 3 -0.68 21.12 22.98
N ILE A 4 -1.67 21.60 22.27
CA ILE A 4 -2.37 20.88 21.22
C ILE A 4 -1.42 20.87 20.02
N LYS A 5 -0.87 19.70 19.69
CA LYS A 5 -0.24 19.48 18.39
C LYS A 5 -1.35 19.36 17.36
N THR A 6 -1.60 20.41 16.62
CA THR A 6 -2.38 20.37 15.39
C THR A 6 -1.51 19.71 14.32
N SER A 7 -1.79 18.46 13.99
CA SER A 7 -1.18 17.77 12.86
C SER A 7 -1.73 18.37 11.57
N GLY A 8 -0.92 19.21 10.94
CA GLY A 8 -1.20 19.79 9.63
C GLY A 8 -0.64 18.91 8.50
N PHE A 9 -1.18 17.71 8.29
CA PHE A 9 -0.79 16.85 7.15
C PHE A 9 -1.67 17.06 5.90
N ALA A 10 -2.67 17.93 5.95
CA ALA A 10 -3.73 17.93 4.94
C ALA A 10 -3.55 18.92 3.76
N THR A 11 -2.47 19.68 3.62
CA THR A 11 -2.54 20.80 2.64
C THR A 11 -1.35 20.95 1.68
N ALA A 12 -0.42 20.01 1.56
CA ALA A 12 0.76 20.18 0.72
C ALA A 12 0.95 19.10 -0.38
N LEU A 13 -0.06 18.28 -0.70
CA LEU A 13 0.14 17.10 -1.56
C LEU A 13 -0.32 17.27 -3.01
N PHE A 14 -0.60 18.45 -3.52
CA PHE A 14 -1.26 18.60 -4.83
C PHE A 14 -0.43 19.21 -5.97
N ALA A 15 0.88 19.23 -5.92
CA ALA A 15 1.64 19.75 -7.06
C ALA A 15 2.93 18.95 -7.27
N SER A 16 2.87 17.98 -8.15
CA SER A 16 3.96 17.30 -8.86
C SER A 16 3.83 15.78 -8.81
N LEU A 17 2.82 15.26 -9.46
CA LEU A 17 2.63 13.82 -9.67
C LEU A 17 3.12 13.42 -11.06
N ALA A 18 4.40 13.60 -11.32
CA ALA A 18 5.05 12.99 -12.49
C ALA A 18 6.51 12.73 -12.16
N LEU A 19 6.90 11.46 -12.11
CA LEU A 19 8.28 11.00 -12.12
C LEU A 19 9.05 11.11 -10.79
N ALA A 20 8.68 10.29 -9.81
CA ALA A 20 9.65 9.91 -8.81
C ALA A 20 9.34 8.51 -8.29
N HIS A 21 9.64 7.56 -9.11
CA HIS A 21 9.80 6.19 -8.67
C HIS A 21 11.30 6.04 -8.40
N GLY A 22 11.64 5.70 -7.16
CA GLY A 22 12.98 5.24 -6.83
C GLY A 22 13.39 4.15 -7.81
N ASP A 23 14.68 3.92 -7.97
CA ASP A 23 15.27 2.95 -8.90
C ASP A 23 14.47 1.63 -8.89
N HIS A 24 13.50 1.53 -9.81
CA HIS A 24 12.72 0.32 -9.99
C HIS A 24 13.62 -0.72 -10.65
N ASP A 25 14.11 -1.65 -9.84
CA ASP A 25 14.77 -2.84 -10.36
C ASP A 25 13.70 -3.78 -10.92
N PRO A 26 13.60 -3.96 -12.24
CA PRO A 26 12.57 -4.80 -12.85
C PRO A 26 12.72 -6.29 -12.49
N THR A 27 13.79 -6.70 -11.82
CA THR A 27 13.98 -8.06 -11.34
C THR A 27 13.40 -8.29 -9.95
N LYS A 28 13.07 -7.20 -9.23
CA LYS A 28 12.45 -7.24 -7.92
C LYS A 28 10.96 -7.55 -8.04
N GLY A 29 10.46 -8.38 -7.15
CA GLY A 29 9.05 -8.79 -7.16
C GLY A 29 8.74 -10.06 -7.95
N HIS A 30 9.63 -10.53 -8.85
CA HIS A 30 9.45 -11.78 -9.59
C HIS A 30 9.77 -13.04 -8.77
N LEU A 31 10.37 -12.90 -7.60
CA LEU A 31 10.66 -14.05 -6.76
C LEU A 31 9.34 -14.64 -6.23
N LYS A 32 9.19 -15.94 -6.38
CA LYS A 32 8.07 -16.63 -5.76
C LYS A 32 8.19 -16.53 -4.24
N PRO A 33 7.13 -16.10 -3.55
CA PRO A 33 7.13 -16.09 -2.11
C PRO A 33 7.41 -17.48 -1.54
N PRO A 34 8.23 -17.63 -0.50
CA PRO A 34 8.42 -18.90 0.17
C PRO A 34 7.12 -19.34 0.88
N PRO A 35 6.96 -20.63 1.22
CA PRO A 35 5.72 -21.15 1.80
C PRO A 35 5.20 -20.36 3.02
N PHE A 36 6.08 -19.88 3.88
CA PHE A 36 5.69 -19.09 5.05
C PHE A 36 5.18 -17.68 4.68
N ALA A 37 5.73 -17.06 3.63
CA ALA A 37 5.18 -15.80 3.12
C ALA A 37 3.80 -16.00 2.48
N ILE A 38 3.56 -17.12 1.82
CA ILE A 38 2.24 -17.48 1.28
C ILE A 38 1.22 -17.57 2.42
N LEU A 39 1.56 -18.22 3.54
CA LEU A 39 0.67 -18.27 4.71
C LEU A 39 0.39 -16.89 5.29
N GLN A 40 1.38 -15.99 5.33
CA GLN A 40 1.14 -14.60 5.75
C GLN A 40 0.21 -13.87 4.77
N LEU A 41 0.41 -14.03 3.45
CA LEU A 41 -0.45 -13.43 2.42
C LEU A 41 -1.90 -13.94 2.53
N ASP A 42 -2.11 -15.22 2.87
CA ASP A 42 -3.45 -15.76 3.11
C ASP A 42 -4.10 -15.11 4.35
N LEU A 43 -3.34 -14.91 5.43
CA LEU A 43 -3.83 -14.17 6.60
C LEU A 43 -4.18 -12.72 6.27
N VAL A 44 -3.38 -12.06 5.43
CA VAL A 44 -3.69 -10.70 4.95
C VAL A 44 -4.97 -10.69 4.12
N ARG A 45 -5.13 -11.65 3.20
CA ARG A 45 -6.33 -11.79 2.39
C ARG A 45 -7.57 -11.97 3.26
N ASP A 46 -7.52 -12.85 4.25
CA ASP A 46 -8.64 -13.08 5.18
C ASP A 46 -8.97 -11.81 5.98
N ALA A 47 -7.95 -11.11 6.50
CA ALA A 47 -8.15 -9.91 7.29
C ALA A 47 -8.71 -8.73 6.49
N SER A 48 -8.37 -8.63 5.20
CA SER A 48 -8.76 -7.54 4.31
C SER A 48 -9.98 -7.86 3.43
N ALA A 49 -10.46 -9.11 3.39
CA ALA A 49 -11.60 -9.54 2.55
C ALA A 49 -12.87 -8.71 2.75
N LYS A 50 -13.13 -8.22 3.96
CA LYS A 50 -14.26 -7.32 4.27
C LYS A 50 -14.18 -5.99 3.51
N TYR A 51 -13.00 -5.58 3.10
CA TYR A 51 -12.75 -4.33 2.37
C TYR A 51 -12.88 -4.49 0.85
N LEU A 52 -13.28 -5.67 0.35
CA LEU A 52 -13.73 -5.82 -1.04
C LEU A 52 -14.90 -4.87 -1.36
N ASP A 53 -15.73 -4.57 -0.36
CA ASP A 53 -16.65 -3.43 -0.42
C ASP A 53 -15.95 -2.18 0.14
N VAL A 54 -15.72 -1.20 -0.73
CA VAL A 54 -15.07 0.06 -0.37
C VAL A 54 -15.79 0.81 0.75
N ASP A 55 -17.12 0.65 0.87
CA ASP A 55 -17.89 1.29 1.95
C ASP A 55 -17.52 0.71 3.33
N GLU A 56 -17.17 -0.59 3.40
CA GLU A 56 -16.70 -1.20 4.64
C GLU A 56 -15.29 -0.70 5.02
N ALA A 57 -14.44 -0.41 4.03
CA ALA A 57 -13.16 0.24 4.29
C ALA A 57 -13.35 1.66 4.88
N VAL A 58 -14.25 2.44 4.27
CA VAL A 58 -14.57 3.79 4.76
C VAL A 58 -15.15 3.74 6.19
N LYS A 59 -16.08 2.83 6.48
CA LYS A 59 -16.60 2.61 7.84
C LYS A 59 -15.54 2.23 8.85
N ALA A 60 -14.50 1.48 8.39
CA ALA A 60 -13.38 1.08 9.22
C ALA A 60 -12.34 2.20 9.43
N GLY A 61 -12.54 3.36 8.81
CA GLY A 61 -11.69 4.55 8.97
C GLY A 61 -10.60 4.72 7.91
N TYR A 62 -10.65 3.98 6.80
CA TYR A 62 -9.86 4.27 5.61
C TYR A 62 -10.48 5.45 4.85
N VAL A 63 -9.66 6.39 4.42
CA VAL A 63 -10.08 7.61 3.73
C VAL A 63 -9.42 7.66 2.37
N ASP A 64 -10.21 7.92 1.32
CA ASP A 64 -9.67 8.24 0.00
C ASP A 64 -8.79 9.49 0.10
N ILE A 65 -7.49 9.34 -0.10
CA ILE A 65 -6.54 10.45 -0.03
C ILE A 65 -6.42 11.22 -1.35
N GLY A 66 -7.23 10.86 -2.35
CA GLY A 66 -7.23 11.50 -3.67
C GLY A 66 -5.99 11.18 -4.51
N LEU A 67 -5.20 10.18 -4.12
CA LEU A 67 -4.02 9.75 -4.85
C LEU A 67 -4.39 8.63 -5.82
N PHE A 68 -4.33 8.92 -7.11
CA PHE A 68 -4.36 7.94 -8.19
C PHE A 68 -2.98 7.80 -8.81
N VAL A 69 -2.48 6.57 -8.90
CA VAL A 69 -1.23 6.26 -9.59
C VAL A 69 -1.52 5.25 -10.69
N PRO A 70 -1.17 5.54 -11.97
CA PRO A 70 -1.31 4.56 -13.05
C PRO A 70 -0.61 3.25 -12.71
N HIS A 71 -1.25 2.13 -13.00
CA HIS A 71 -0.79 0.77 -12.68
C HIS A 71 -0.71 0.44 -11.17
N MET A 72 -1.25 1.30 -10.32
CA MET A 72 -1.49 1.02 -8.91
C MET A 72 -2.98 1.15 -8.58
N GLY A 73 -3.57 2.32 -8.86
CA GLY A 73 -4.96 2.64 -8.57
C GLY A 73 -5.12 3.77 -7.57
N TRP A 74 -6.27 3.80 -6.90
CA TRP A 74 -6.65 4.79 -5.88
C TRP A 74 -6.26 4.31 -4.49
N HIS A 75 -5.65 5.20 -3.71
CA HIS A 75 -5.15 4.88 -2.37
C HIS A 75 -6.10 5.38 -1.28
N TYR A 76 -6.48 4.47 -0.39
CA TYR A 76 -7.28 4.74 0.81
C TYR A 76 -6.42 4.49 2.04
N MET A 77 -6.16 5.51 2.82
CA MET A 77 -5.26 5.46 3.98
C MET A 77 -6.03 5.42 5.30
N LYS A 78 -5.54 4.63 6.24
CA LYS A 78 -5.94 4.68 7.64
C LYS A 78 -4.80 5.23 8.48
N GLU A 79 -4.77 6.55 8.66
CA GLU A 79 -3.70 7.29 9.34
C GLU A 79 -3.38 6.75 10.74
N SER A 80 -4.38 6.23 11.45
CA SER A 80 -4.18 5.67 12.81
C SER A 80 -3.33 4.38 12.85
N LEU A 81 -3.04 3.77 11.70
CA LEU A 81 -2.17 2.60 11.59
C LEU A 81 -0.73 2.98 11.21
N VAL A 82 -0.51 4.20 10.71
CA VAL A 82 0.81 4.63 10.24
C VAL A 82 1.75 4.79 11.44
N ASP A 83 2.72 3.89 11.56
CA ASP A 83 3.74 3.88 12.61
C ASP A 83 5.05 3.23 12.12
N ALA A 84 5.94 2.82 13.03
CA ALA A 84 7.21 2.17 12.69
C ALA A 84 7.11 0.66 12.45
N LYS A 85 5.90 0.07 12.51
CA LYS A 85 5.72 -1.38 12.56
C LYS A 85 5.08 -1.91 11.30
N PHE A 86 5.57 -3.05 10.84
CA PHE A 86 4.89 -3.85 9.85
C PHE A 86 3.96 -4.87 10.54
N GLU A 87 2.65 -4.70 10.36
CA GLU A 87 1.63 -5.64 10.84
C GLU A 87 0.85 -6.21 9.64
N PRO A 88 1.16 -7.43 9.15
CA PRO A 88 0.59 -7.95 7.90
C PRO A 88 -0.94 -7.85 7.81
N THR A 89 -1.66 -8.08 8.90
CA THR A 89 -3.13 -8.07 8.92
C THR A 89 -3.74 -6.67 9.13
N LYS A 90 -2.91 -5.62 9.19
CA LYS A 90 -3.35 -4.23 9.40
C LYS A 90 -2.67 -3.28 8.43
N PRO A 91 -2.86 -3.44 7.13
CA PRO A 91 -2.25 -2.55 6.14
C PRO A 91 -2.68 -1.11 6.38
N GLU A 92 -1.76 -0.18 6.24
CA GLU A 92 -1.99 1.25 6.37
C GLU A 92 -2.82 1.79 5.21
N LEU A 93 -2.66 1.19 4.01
CA LEU A 93 -3.41 1.56 2.82
C LEU A 93 -4.10 0.36 2.17
N LEU A 94 -5.22 0.68 1.52
CA LEU A 94 -5.93 -0.21 0.61
C LEU A 94 -5.90 0.43 -0.78
N VAL A 95 -5.60 -0.36 -1.80
CA VAL A 95 -5.50 0.13 -3.18
C VAL A 95 -6.66 -0.41 -3.99
N TYR A 96 -7.39 0.50 -4.63
CA TYR A 96 -8.60 0.20 -5.39
C TYR A 96 -8.45 0.60 -6.86
N ALA A 97 -8.99 -0.20 -7.75
CA ALA A 97 -9.17 0.15 -9.15
C ALA A 97 -10.64 0.55 -9.43
N ASP A 98 -10.82 1.41 -10.43
CA ASP A 98 -12.15 1.75 -10.91
C ASP A 98 -12.80 0.54 -11.59
N ASP A 99 -14.11 0.37 -11.39
CA ASP A 99 -14.89 -0.63 -12.13
C ASP A 99 -15.04 -0.16 -13.59
N PRO A 100 -14.59 -0.95 -14.58
CA PRO A 100 -14.70 -0.58 -15.98
C PRO A 100 -16.16 -0.44 -16.45
N CYS A 101 -17.12 -0.96 -15.73
CA CYS A 101 -18.55 -0.82 -16.00
C CYS A 101 -19.20 0.37 -15.27
N GLY A 102 -18.41 1.18 -14.55
CA GLY A 102 -18.90 2.37 -13.84
C GLY A 102 -19.53 2.06 -12.47
N GLY A 103 -19.21 0.91 -11.89
CA GLY A 103 -19.60 0.53 -10.54
C GLY A 103 -18.72 1.13 -9.44
N LYS A 104 -18.79 0.54 -8.26
CA LYS A 104 -17.89 0.86 -7.16
C LYS A 104 -16.47 0.40 -7.47
N ARG A 105 -15.48 1.13 -6.98
CA ARG A 105 -14.08 0.68 -6.98
C ARG A 105 -13.95 -0.69 -6.30
N HIS A 106 -13.08 -1.54 -6.83
CA HIS A 106 -12.77 -2.86 -6.29
C HIS A 106 -11.36 -2.91 -5.75
N LEU A 107 -11.17 -3.60 -4.63
CA LEU A 107 -9.88 -3.78 -3.99
C LEU A 107 -8.95 -4.62 -4.89
N VAL A 108 -7.74 -4.14 -5.15
CA VAL A 108 -6.74 -4.83 -5.97
C VAL A 108 -5.50 -5.24 -5.17
N ALA A 109 -5.09 -4.39 -4.23
CA ALA A 109 -3.92 -4.64 -3.39
C ALA A 109 -4.10 -4.03 -1.99
N VAL A 110 -3.22 -4.44 -1.08
CA VAL A 110 -2.94 -3.70 0.15
C VAL A 110 -1.54 -3.11 0.06
N GLU A 111 -1.31 -2.02 0.77
CA GLU A 111 0.01 -1.38 0.83
C GLU A 111 0.36 -1.06 2.27
N TYR A 112 1.63 -1.26 2.59
CA TYR A 112 2.21 -0.95 3.88
C TYR A 112 3.12 0.27 3.73
N VAL A 113 3.07 1.16 4.72
CA VAL A 113 3.92 2.34 4.74
C VAL A 113 4.52 2.58 6.11
N VAL A 114 5.81 2.94 6.12
CA VAL A 114 6.52 3.35 7.33
C VAL A 114 7.23 4.66 7.06
N PRO A 115 6.93 5.74 7.81
CA PRO A 115 7.60 7.03 7.63
C PRO A 115 9.10 6.97 7.92
N PHE A 116 9.91 7.70 7.15
CA PHE A 116 11.35 7.82 7.40
C PHE A 116 11.64 8.45 8.77
N SER A 117 10.74 9.28 9.28
CA SER A 117 10.81 9.83 10.63
C SER A 117 10.73 8.78 11.72
N GLU A 118 10.03 7.67 11.46
CA GLU A 118 9.84 6.56 12.40
C GLU A 118 10.93 5.49 12.24
N SER A 119 11.43 5.27 11.02
CA SER A 119 12.49 4.31 10.76
C SER A 119 13.42 4.76 9.65
N ARG A 120 14.72 4.80 9.94
CA ARG A 120 15.78 5.14 8.96
C ARG A 120 16.09 3.99 7.98
N ARG A 121 15.56 2.80 8.22
CA ARG A 121 15.76 1.61 7.41
C ARG A 121 14.41 1.00 7.11
N ALA A 122 14.31 0.33 5.96
CA ALA A 122 13.15 -0.50 5.67
C ALA A 122 12.89 -1.49 6.82
N PRO A 123 11.64 -1.64 7.28
CA PRO A 123 11.30 -2.64 8.28
C PRO A 123 11.50 -4.07 7.73
N GLU A 124 11.52 -5.05 8.62
CA GLU A 124 11.34 -6.44 8.20
C GLU A 124 9.90 -6.61 7.69
N GLY A 125 9.75 -7.21 6.52
CA GLY A 125 8.47 -7.44 5.88
C GLY A 125 7.95 -8.87 6.06
N PHE A 126 7.47 -9.48 4.95
CA PHE A 126 7.04 -10.87 4.93
C PHE A 126 8.21 -11.84 5.09
N PHE A 127 7.93 -13.06 5.51
CA PHE A 127 8.97 -14.08 5.65
C PHE A 127 9.69 -14.35 4.32
N GLY A 128 11.02 -14.32 4.37
CA GLY A 128 11.87 -14.58 3.22
C GLY A 128 12.47 -13.30 2.64
N LYS A 129 12.69 -13.31 1.32
CA LYS A 129 13.33 -12.20 0.60
C LYS A 129 12.60 -11.88 -0.71
N ALA A 130 11.32 -12.24 -0.80
CA ALA A 130 10.54 -12.01 -2.00
C ALA A 130 9.92 -10.61 -2.03
N ASP A 131 9.77 -10.00 -0.87
CA ASP A 131 9.30 -8.63 -0.70
C ASP A 131 10.50 -7.68 -0.56
N GLU A 132 10.40 -6.53 -1.18
CA GLU A 132 11.37 -5.46 -1.03
C GLU A 132 10.62 -4.15 -0.84
N TRP A 133 10.97 -3.45 0.23
CA TRP A 133 10.43 -2.13 0.51
C TRP A 133 11.02 -1.10 -0.45
N ASP A 134 10.16 -0.35 -1.09
CA ASP A 134 10.58 0.77 -1.92
C ASP A 134 10.90 1.98 -1.04
N HIS A 135 12.00 2.67 -1.38
CA HIS A 135 12.38 3.93 -0.78
C HIS A 135 11.70 5.07 -1.53
N ASN A 136 10.53 5.47 -1.07
CA ASN A 136 9.77 6.55 -1.67
C ASN A 136 10.19 7.90 -1.08
N ALA A 137 11.15 8.55 -1.72
CA ALA A 137 11.72 9.81 -1.23
C ALA A 137 10.75 11.00 -1.32
N ASP A 138 9.81 10.98 -2.25
CA ASP A 138 8.88 12.10 -2.45
C ASP A 138 7.84 12.19 -1.32
N PHE A 139 7.45 11.03 -0.80
CA PHE A 139 6.53 10.96 0.32
C PHE A 139 7.23 10.72 1.67
N GLU A 140 8.57 10.57 1.66
CA GLU A 140 9.37 10.26 2.83
C GLU A 140 8.90 8.96 3.54
N LEU A 141 8.57 7.93 2.74
CA LEU A 141 8.03 6.66 3.18
C LEU A 141 8.82 5.47 2.65
N TRP A 142 8.93 4.43 3.45
CA TRP A 142 9.09 3.06 2.98
C TRP A 142 7.74 2.54 2.57
N THR A 143 7.62 1.94 1.38
CA THR A 143 6.35 1.40 0.87
C THR A 143 6.53 -0.04 0.42
N LEU A 144 5.48 -0.86 0.60
CA LEU A 144 5.46 -2.26 0.18
C LEU A 144 4.04 -2.65 -0.26
N HIS A 145 3.89 -3.04 -1.52
CA HIS A 145 2.63 -3.53 -2.06
C HIS A 145 2.48 -5.05 -1.87
N ALA A 146 1.24 -5.49 -1.70
CA ALA A 146 0.87 -6.91 -1.81
C ALA A 146 -0.40 -7.05 -2.67
N TRP A 147 -0.23 -7.55 -3.90
CA TRP A 147 -1.29 -7.76 -4.88
C TRP A 147 -2.07 -9.04 -4.56
N LEU A 148 -3.17 -8.91 -3.85
CA LEU A 148 -3.92 -10.05 -3.33
C LEU A 148 -5.20 -10.33 -4.11
N TYR A 149 -5.77 -9.31 -4.77
CA TYR A 149 -7.09 -9.38 -5.38
C TYR A 149 -7.06 -9.17 -6.89
N GLU A 150 -5.99 -8.60 -7.43
CA GLU A 150 -5.70 -8.60 -8.86
C GLU A 150 -4.37 -9.32 -9.11
N TYR A 151 -4.39 -10.29 -10.02
CA TYR A 151 -3.16 -11.00 -10.38
C TYR A 151 -2.13 -10.06 -10.98
N ASN A 152 -0.92 -10.09 -10.45
CA ASN A 152 0.18 -9.31 -10.98
C ASN A 152 1.21 -10.22 -11.67
N PRO A 153 1.39 -10.12 -13.02
CA PRO A 153 2.37 -10.93 -13.73
C PRO A 153 3.81 -10.65 -13.30
N ASP A 154 4.07 -9.44 -12.78
CA ASP A 154 5.39 -9.00 -12.33
C ASP A 154 5.70 -9.42 -10.87
N GLY A 155 4.74 -10.08 -10.21
CA GLY A 155 4.92 -10.63 -8.87
C GLY A 155 4.00 -10.00 -7.83
N VAL A 156 3.74 -10.76 -6.76
CA VAL A 156 2.80 -10.33 -5.70
C VAL A 156 3.27 -9.09 -4.94
N PHE A 157 4.57 -8.83 -4.91
CA PHE A 157 5.17 -7.69 -4.23
C PHE A 157 5.71 -6.61 -5.17
N ALA A 158 5.46 -6.72 -6.48
CA ALA A 158 5.90 -5.68 -7.42
C ALA A 158 5.18 -4.36 -7.14
N ALA A 159 5.89 -3.24 -7.31
CA ALA A 159 5.34 -1.91 -7.05
C ALA A 159 4.15 -1.58 -7.95
N PHE A 160 4.19 -2.02 -9.22
CA PHE A 160 3.15 -1.78 -10.22
C PHE A 160 2.52 -3.08 -10.69
N ASN A 161 1.28 -2.99 -11.18
CA ASN A 161 0.57 -4.08 -11.83
C ASN A 161 0.08 -3.64 -13.21
N PRO A 162 0.63 -4.17 -14.32
CA PRO A 162 0.23 -3.76 -15.67
C PRO A 162 -1.24 -4.10 -16.00
N ARG A 163 -1.93 -4.87 -15.16
CA ARG A 163 -3.36 -5.19 -15.32
C ARG A 163 -4.28 -4.16 -14.69
N VAL A 164 -3.74 -3.26 -13.88
CA VAL A 164 -4.47 -2.13 -13.31
C VAL A 164 -4.25 -0.91 -14.21
N PRO A 165 -5.33 -0.18 -14.60
CA PRO A 165 -5.25 0.99 -15.48
C PRO A 165 -4.35 2.11 -14.97
#